data_9e744d21a163c4b3cc8b6168007cc024
#
_entry.id   9e744d21a163c4b3cc8b6168007cc024
#
_cell.length_a   1.000
_cell.length_b   1.000
_cell.length_c   1.000
_cell.angle_alpha   90.00
_cell.angle_beta   90.00
_cell.angle_gamma   90.00
#
_symmetry.space_group_name_H-M   'P 1'
#
loop_
_entity.id
_entity.type
_entity.pdbx_description
1 polymer ?
#
loop_
_entity_poly.entity_id
_entity_poly.type
_entity_poly.pdbx_seq_one_letter_code
_entity_poly.pdbx_strand_id
1 'polypeptide(L)'
;MSGAILQGVPATTLDTDIWIDLPSRQYMRVLNLCRRMGAQLRANTLVDLSDGSTVNFLYEVHGVRGFRYEYQRAKKVKWLNTEVAVLPLPRIYASKKFVGRPKDLAHLPLLEQTMKLQGCLKGR
;
A
#
# COMPACT_ATOMS: atom_id res chain seq x y z
N MET A 1 3.79 0.08 3.46
CA MET A 1 4.42 1.43 3.61
C MET A 1 4.45 2.28 2.34
N SER A 2 4.41 1.68 1.17
CA SER A 2 4.44 2.48 -0.08
C SER A 2 3.34 3.53 -0.13
N GLY A 3 2.10 3.20 0.27
CA GLY A 3 1.03 4.18 0.33
C GLY A 3 1.29 5.32 1.29
N ALA A 4 1.95 5.05 2.41
CA ALA A 4 2.34 6.08 3.38
C ALA A 4 3.45 6.96 2.81
N ILE A 5 4.43 6.37 2.13
CA ILE A 5 5.52 7.10 1.50
C ILE A 5 4.98 8.08 0.45
N LEU A 6 4.01 7.65 -0.36
CA LEU A 6 3.35 8.54 -1.34
C LEU A 6 2.62 9.71 -0.68
N GLN A 7 2.30 9.61 0.60
CA GLN A 7 1.64 10.66 1.38
C GLN A 7 2.62 11.45 2.24
N GLY A 8 3.92 11.30 2.03
CA GLY A 8 4.93 12.13 2.65
C GLY A 8 5.68 11.52 3.84
N VAL A 9 5.45 10.25 4.16
CA VAL A 9 6.20 9.60 5.25
C VAL A 9 7.65 9.40 4.81
N PRO A 10 8.64 9.87 5.60
CA PRO A 10 10.06 9.79 5.23
C PRO A 10 10.62 8.38 5.50
N ALA A 11 10.33 7.46 4.61
CA ALA A 11 10.82 6.09 4.66
C ALA A 11 11.10 5.60 3.25
N THR A 12 11.80 4.48 3.13
CA THR A 12 12.08 3.84 1.85
C THR A 12 11.62 2.39 1.89
N THR A 13 11.23 1.87 0.73
CA THR A 13 10.86 0.46 0.61
C THR A 13 11.08 -0.01 -0.82
N LEU A 14 11.49 -1.27 -0.98
CA LEU A 14 11.51 -1.96 -2.26
C LEU A 14 10.24 -2.79 -2.46
N ASP A 15 9.36 -2.83 -1.47
CA ASP A 15 8.14 -3.62 -1.50
C ASP A 15 6.94 -2.71 -1.72
N THR A 16 6.07 -3.10 -2.65
CA THR A 16 4.81 -2.42 -2.90
C THR A 16 3.68 -3.39 -2.60
N ASP A 17 2.79 -3.00 -1.71
CA ASP A 17 1.59 -3.78 -1.38
C ASP A 17 0.40 -3.22 -2.13
N ILE A 18 -0.26 -4.07 -2.91
CA ILE A 18 -1.45 -3.71 -3.66
C ILE A 18 -2.62 -4.53 -3.14
N TRP A 19 -3.61 -3.84 -2.60
CA TRP A 19 -4.84 -4.46 -2.13
C TRP A 19 -5.80 -4.60 -3.30
N ILE A 20 -6.25 -5.83 -3.55
CA ILE A 20 -7.10 -6.14 -4.69
C ILE A 20 -8.42 -6.76 -4.22
N ASP A 21 -9.46 -6.55 -5.04
CA ASP A 21 -10.77 -7.18 -4.86
C ASP A 21 -11.23 -7.71 -6.21
N LEU A 22 -10.51 -8.73 -6.69
CA LEU A 22 -10.71 -9.30 -8.03
C LEU A 22 -11.06 -10.77 -7.95
N PRO A 23 -11.99 -11.26 -8.80
CA PRO A 23 -12.17 -12.69 -8.99
C PRO A 23 -10.87 -13.36 -9.47
N SER A 24 -10.71 -14.63 -9.15
CA SER A 24 -9.49 -15.37 -9.49
C SER A 24 -9.11 -15.28 -10.97
N ARG A 25 -10.10 -15.31 -11.85
CA ARG A 25 -9.86 -15.21 -13.29
C ARG A 25 -9.22 -13.87 -13.68
N GLN A 26 -9.68 -12.76 -13.09
CA GLN A 26 -9.11 -11.45 -13.35
C GLN A 26 -7.74 -11.30 -12.72
N TYR A 27 -7.55 -11.89 -11.55
CA TYR A 27 -6.24 -11.89 -10.90
C TYR A 27 -5.20 -12.62 -11.75
N MET A 28 -5.57 -13.74 -12.36
CA MET A 28 -4.66 -14.45 -13.27
C MET A 28 -4.23 -13.59 -14.46
N ARG A 29 -5.12 -12.74 -14.96
CA ARG A 29 -4.77 -11.78 -16.03
C ARG A 29 -3.74 -10.77 -15.55
N VAL A 30 -3.86 -10.31 -14.31
CA VAL A 30 -2.88 -9.39 -13.71
C VAL A 30 -1.51 -10.06 -13.63
N LEU A 31 -1.45 -11.30 -13.16
CA LEU A 31 -0.20 -12.05 -13.08
C LEU A 31 0.42 -12.27 -14.46
N ASN A 32 -0.39 -12.58 -15.47
CA ASN A 32 0.11 -12.75 -16.83
C ASN A 32 0.67 -11.45 -17.39
N LEU A 33 0.03 -10.32 -17.09
CA LEU A 33 0.55 -9.01 -17.48
C LEU A 33 1.92 -8.76 -16.83
N CYS A 34 2.07 -9.07 -15.56
CA CYS A 34 3.35 -8.93 -14.86
C CYS A 34 4.44 -9.76 -15.55
N ARG A 35 4.14 -10.99 -15.94
CA ARG A 35 5.09 -11.85 -16.67
C ARG A 35 5.52 -11.24 -17.99
N ARG A 36 4.58 -10.65 -18.74
CA ARG A 36 4.88 -9.98 -20.00
C ARG A 36 5.80 -8.78 -19.83
N MET A 37 5.75 -8.16 -18.66
CA MET A 37 6.61 -7.03 -18.30
C MET A 37 7.99 -7.45 -17.79
N GLY A 38 8.29 -8.76 -17.83
CA GLY A 38 9.58 -9.29 -17.38
C GLY A 38 9.65 -9.63 -15.90
N ALA A 39 8.53 -9.61 -15.20
CA ALA A 39 8.49 -9.97 -13.78
C ALA A 39 8.49 -11.47 -13.59
N GLN A 40 8.99 -11.92 -12.43
CA GLN A 40 8.99 -13.33 -12.04
C GLN A 40 8.08 -13.53 -10.84
N LEU A 41 7.25 -14.58 -10.90
CA LEU A 41 6.39 -14.95 -9.79
C LEU A 41 7.21 -15.76 -8.80
N ARG A 42 7.37 -15.22 -7.57
CA ARG A 42 8.00 -15.95 -6.47
C ARG A 42 7.01 -16.82 -5.74
N ALA A 43 5.77 -16.35 -5.64
CA ALA A 43 4.65 -17.07 -5.03
C ALA A 43 3.34 -16.58 -5.67
N ASN A 44 2.21 -17.14 -5.27
CA ASN A 44 0.91 -16.79 -5.86
C ASN A 44 0.55 -15.31 -5.70
N THR A 45 1.09 -14.66 -4.68
CA THR A 45 0.78 -13.26 -4.39
C THR A 45 2.01 -12.37 -4.40
N LEU A 46 3.17 -12.89 -4.78
CA LEU A 46 4.44 -12.20 -4.67
C LEU A 46 5.17 -12.21 -6.01
N VAL A 47 5.44 -11.02 -6.52
CA VAL A 47 6.05 -10.84 -7.85
C VAL A 47 7.30 -10.00 -7.72
N ASP A 48 8.40 -10.49 -8.29
CA ASP A 48 9.66 -9.74 -8.36
C ASP A 48 9.76 -9.03 -9.71
N LEU A 49 9.93 -7.72 -9.67
CA LEU A 49 10.11 -6.92 -10.88
C LEU A 49 11.56 -6.91 -11.31
N SER A 50 11.79 -6.56 -12.58
CA SER A 50 13.12 -6.56 -13.16
C SER A 50 14.05 -5.52 -12.54
N ASP A 51 13.52 -4.50 -11.88
CA ASP A 51 14.31 -3.45 -11.22
C ASP A 51 14.72 -3.81 -9.79
N GLY A 52 14.41 -5.01 -9.33
CA GLY A 52 14.73 -5.46 -7.98
C GLY A 52 13.65 -5.20 -6.94
N SER A 53 12.57 -4.51 -7.31
CA SER A 53 11.45 -4.28 -6.40
C SER A 53 10.50 -5.47 -6.36
N THR A 54 9.69 -5.57 -5.32
CA THR A 54 8.74 -6.64 -5.11
C THR A 54 7.33 -6.07 -5.00
N VAL A 55 6.38 -6.71 -5.65
CA VAL A 55 4.95 -6.38 -5.51
C VAL A 55 4.25 -7.52 -4.80
N ASN A 56 3.54 -7.19 -3.73
CA ASN A 56 2.73 -8.13 -2.97
C ASN A 56 1.27 -7.79 -3.16
N PHE A 57 0.49 -8.76 -3.65
CA PHE A 57 -0.95 -8.59 -3.83
C PHE A 57 -1.69 -9.11 -2.61
N LEU A 58 -2.58 -8.30 -2.04
CA LEU A 58 -3.31 -8.62 -0.82
C LEU A 58 -4.81 -8.66 -1.12
N TYR A 59 -5.49 -9.69 -0.62
CA TYR A 59 -6.95 -9.76 -0.62
C TYR A 59 -7.56 -9.18 0.65
N GLU A 60 -6.78 -9.11 1.73
CA GLU A 60 -7.21 -8.57 3.01
C GLU A 60 -6.14 -7.66 3.59
N VAL A 61 -6.59 -6.60 4.25
CA VAL A 61 -5.74 -5.75 5.08
C VAL A 61 -6.36 -5.75 6.48
N HIS A 62 -5.60 -6.22 7.45
CA HIS A 62 -6.07 -6.35 8.81
C HIS A 62 -6.11 -5.00 9.52
N GLY A 63 -7.07 -4.84 10.44
CA GLY A 63 -7.19 -3.63 11.25
C GLY A 63 -7.95 -2.50 10.56
N VAL A 64 -8.49 -2.73 9.37
CA VAL A 64 -9.36 -1.79 8.66
C VAL A 64 -10.62 -2.54 8.19
N ARG A 65 -11.53 -1.81 7.57
CA ARG A 65 -12.76 -2.40 7.04
C ARG A 65 -12.52 -3.05 5.69
N GLY A 66 -13.57 -3.55 5.04
CA GLY A 66 -13.48 -4.22 3.76
C GLY A 66 -13.05 -3.30 2.63
N PHE A 67 -12.63 -3.91 1.51
CA PHE A 67 -12.08 -3.19 0.37
C PHE A 67 -13.01 -2.08 -0.14
N ARG A 68 -14.29 -2.39 -0.34
CA ARG A 68 -15.24 -1.40 -0.89
C ARG A 68 -15.34 -0.16 -0.01
N TYR A 69 -15.44 -0.34 1.30
CA TYR A 69 -15.50 0.76 2.26
C TYR A 69 -14.24 1.63 2.18
N GLU A 70 -13.09 0.99 2.24
CA GLU A 70 -11.81 1.71 2.24
C GLU A 70 -11.54 2.36 0.88
N TYR A 71 -11.89 1.71 -0.22
CA TYR A 71 -11.68 2.27 -1.55
C TYR A 71 -12.48 3.56 -1.78
N GLN A 72 -13.72 3.61 -1.30
CA GLN A 72 -14.56 4.81 -1.41
C GLN A 72 -13.97 5.99 -0.65
N ARG A 73 -13.17 5.73 0.37
CA ARG A 73 -12.55 6.74 1.23
C ARG A 73 -11.06 6.88 0.99
N ALA A 74 -10.53 6.20 -0.02
CA ALA A 74 -9.12 6.25 -0.36
C ALA A 74 -8.72 7.65 -0.79
N LYS A 75 -7.47 8.01 -0.47
CA LYS A 75 -6.90 9.27 -0.91
C LYS A 75 -6.36 9.10 -2.32
N LYS A 76 -6.68 10.02 -3.20
CA LYS A 76 -6.13 10.04 -4.56
C LYS A 76 -4.82 10.80 -4.54
N VAL A 77 -3.75 10.12 -4.92
CA VAL A 77 -2.40 10.69 -4.95
C VAL A 77 -1.86 10.56 -6.37
N LYS A 78 -1.33 11.65 -6.89
CA LYS A 78 -0.70 11.65 -8.20
C LYS A 78 0.71 11.10 -8.08
N TRP A 79 0.99 10.04 -8.83
CA TRP A 79 2.31 9.41 -8.86
C TRP A 79 2.73 9.25 -10.31
N LEU A 80 3.85 9.91 -10.66
CA LEU A 80 4.25 10.07 -12.06
C LEU A 80 3.11 10.72 -12.84
N ASN A 81 2.62 10.12 -13.90
CA ASN A 81 1.50 10.66 -14.69
C ASN A 81 0.17 9.93 -14.41
N THR A 82 0.09 9.22 -13.28
CA THR A 82 -1.05 8.37 -12.96
C THR A 82 -1.60 8.73 -11.59
N GLU A 83 -2.92 8.76 -11.46
CA GLU A 83 -3.57 8.92 -10.17
C GLU A 83 -3.75 7.55 -9.51
N VAL A 84 -3.30 7.43 -8.27
CA VAL A 84 -3.33 6.19 -7.50
C VAL A 84 -4.19 6.36 -6.27
N ALA A 85 -5.06 5.37 -5.99
CA ALA A 85 -5.84 5.33 -4.76
C ALA A 85 -5.00 4.70 -3.65
N VAL A 86 -4.82 5.40 -2.54
CA VAL A 86 -4.04 4.91 -1.40
C VAL A 86 -4.86 5.01 -0.13
N LEU A 87 -4.61 4.09 0.82
CA LEU A 87 -5.19 4.19 2.15
C LEU A 87 -4.69 5.46 2.83
N PRO A 88 -5.58 6.27 3.41
CA PRO A 88 -5.15 7.44 4.17
C PRO A 88 -4.25 7.05 5.34
N LEU A 89 -3.35 7.95 5.74
CA LEU A 89 -2.39 7.67 6.81
C LEU A 89 -3.04 7.13 8.10
N PRO A 90 -4.17 7.67 8.59
CA PRO A 90 -4.81 7.11 9.77
C PRO A 90 -5.22 5.64 9.62
N ARG A 91 -5.60 5.23 8.41
CA ARG A 91 -5.99 3.84 8.15
C ARG A 91 -4.77 2.93 8.10
N ILE A 92 -3.68 3.38 7.49
CA ILE A 92 -2.40 2.65 7.49
C ILE A 92 -1.92 2.48 8.93
N TYR A 93 -1.97 3.54 9.72
CA TYR A 93 -1.61 3.49 11.14
C TYR A 93 -2.43 2.44 11.90
N ALA A 94 -3.75 2.46 11.71
CA ALA A 94 -4.65 1.51 12.38
C ALA A 94 -4.31 0.06 12.01
N SER A 95 -4.04 -0.20 10.73
CA SER A 95 -3.68 -1.53 10.26
C SER A 95 -2.36 -2.01 10.87
N LYS A 96 -1.33 -1.16 10.86
CA LYS A 96 -0.02 -1.51 11.43
C LYS A 96 -0.09 -1.75 12.92
N LYS A 97 -0.85 -0.93 13.64
CA LYS A 97 -1.05 -1.11 15.08
C LYS A 97 -1.78 -2.41 15.39
N PHE A 98 -2.77 -2.74 14.59
CA PHE A 98 -3.54 -3.98 14.76
C PHE A 98 -2.66 -5.22 14.53
N VAL A 99 -1.90 -5.26 13.44
CA VAL A 99 -1.02 -6.37 13.11
C VAL A 99 0.12 -6.49 14.12
N GLY A 100 0.75 -5.38 14.47
CA GLY A 100 1.66 -5.28 15.61
C GLY A 100 2.98 -6.01 15.47
N ARG A 101 3.43 -6.33 14.25
CA ARG A 101 4.76 -6.91 14.06
C ARG A 101 5.83 -5.88 14.43
N PRO A 102 7.06 -6.31 14.81
CA PRO A 102 8.11 -5.35 15.17
C PRO A 102 8.35 -4.27 14.11
N LYS A 103 8.38 -4.65 12.82
CA LYS A 103 8.54 -3.66 11.74
C LYS A 103 7.35 -2.71 11.63
N ASP A 104 6.13 -3.19 11.91
CA ASP A 104 4.94 -2.34 11.90
C ASP A 104 4.99 -1.34 13.04
N LEU A 105 5.34 -1.80 14.24
CA LEU A 105 5.45 -0.92 15.41
C LEU A 105 6.56 0.12 15.23
N ALA A 106 7.65 -0.24 14.55
CA ALA A 106 8.75 0.68 14.25
C ALA A 106 8.30 1.81 13.31
N HIS A 107 7.30 1.59 12.47
CA HIS A 107 6.78 2.60 11.55
C HIS A 107 5.79 3.57 12.22
N LEU A 108 5.19 3.20 13.35
CA LEU A 108 4.14 4.02 13.98
C LEU A 108 4.60 5.44 14.33
N PRO A 109 5.80 5.66 14.91
CA PRO A 109 6.23 7.03 15.19
C PRO A 109 6.36 7.91 13.95
N LEU A 110 6.85 7.37 12.84
CA LEU A 110 6.95 8.10 11.58
C LEU A 110 5.57 8.49 11.05
N LEU A 111 4.61 7.58 11.13
CA LEU A 111 3.24 7.85 10.72
C LEU A 111 2.59 8.92 11.59
N GLU A 112 2.73 8.80 12.90
CA GLU A 112 2.21 9.79 13.85
C GLU A 112 2.77 11.18 13.58
N GLN A 113 4.08 11.26 13.42
CA GLN A 113 4.76 12.54 13.20
C GLN A 113 4.30 13.18 11.89
N THR A 114 4.20 12.41 10.82
CA THR A 114 3.74 12.91 9.53
C THR A 114 2.30 13.39 9.60
N MET A 115 1.42 12.65 10.27
CA MET A 115 0.04 13.05 10.44
C MET A 115 -0.07 14.37 11.24
N LYS A 116 0.72 14.53 12.28
CA LYS A 116 0.76 15.76 13.08
C LYS A 116 1.21 16.96 12.23
N LEU A 117 2.25 16.78 11.44
CA LEU A 117 2.74 17.85 10.57
C LEU A 117 1.69 18.25 9.53
N GLN A 118 1.07 17.28 8.90
CA GLN A 118 0.02 17.55 7.91
C GLN A 118 -1.22 18.18 8.54
N GLY A 119 -1.59 17.73 9.73
CA GLY A 119 -2.67 18.34 10.50
C GLY A 119 -2.37 19.77 10.88
N CYS A 120 -1.14 20.05 11.29
CA CYS A 120 -0.70 21.42 11.57
C CYS A 120 -0.81 22.33 10.35
N LEU A 121 -0.44 21.80 9.17
CA LEU A 121 -0.50 22.58 7.94
C LEU A 121 -1.93 22.76 7.41
N LYS A 122 -2.80 21.78 7.63
CA LYS A 122 -4.16 21.76 7.10
C LYS A 122 -5.20 22.27 8.08
N GLY A 123 -4.96 22.11 9.35
CA GLY A 123 -5.91 22.46 10.42
C GLY A 123 -5.93 23.93 10.79
N ARG A 124 -5.19 24.74 10.08
CA ARG A 124 -5.06 26.18 10.32
C ARG A 124 -5.62 27.01 9.18
#